data_2a5fc0a99691cc7018c419324a036301
#
_entry.id   2a5fc0a99691cc7018c419324a036301
#
_cell.length_a   1.000
_cell.length_b   1.000
_cell.length_c   1.000
_cell.angle_alpha   90.00
_cell.angle_beta   90.00
_cell.angle_gamma   90.00
#
_symmetry.space_group_name_H-M   'P 1'
#
loop_
_entity.id
_entity.type
_entity.pdbx_description
1 polymer ?
#
loop_
_entity_poly.entity_id
_entity_poly.type
_entity_poly.pdbx_seq_one_letter_code
_entity_poly.pdbx_strand_id
1 'polypeptide(L)'
;MIYVVMFIRIAKQKRGNKLYRHLQIAESFRDPAKGNAPRTRILAHLGTVEGLGEEQIEKLIAGLQRAIGVTPESLPHLLSARDYGHIHAVGGAWDQLDLSTVLNDAGVRGDASFDAAALIRMLVVNRICDPCSKLALLDWLESVCYEETGRPSYHHLLRAMDRLLLVKETAEPLLARKLVAGSEKLDLVFYDITSTYFEGDRSLSEDDFRRYGYSRDGRFDKRQIVIGLVMTREGIPLCHHIFPGNTVDKTTVGRVIEDIESRFALDRVVFVGDRGMLSDDNLDLLLGKELGFIVAYPLRRNSFSREVISGLRKEFDRKNDSEQFHEGVRAEMRFVVAYSPAIAREVKAARAERLGKADAWIKEVRRKLAKPSGRGRVPTPQGTYDRVRDYLRDHHLLGYYNVELNSNKLSVTKNRAALAWEDTIDGMLMVGTTDMESRMEDIVLRYKELAEIERGWRSLKSTLLLRPVFHWTEKRIRAHVFICVLALQLERWMRRKLQGIASVPRAVEILRRIKIGELEVGGKRTHIPTAATVEQKELLKALGVRPIPASLSENRM
;
A
#
# COMPACT_ATOMS: atom_id res chain seq x y z
N MET A 1 -22.45 -15.87 -51.95
CA MET A 1 -23.56 -15.65 -51.01
C MET A 1 -23.90 -14.17 -51.02
N ILE A 2 -25.09 -13.78 -51.55
CA ILE A 2 -25.53 -12.36 -51.62
C ILE A 2 -26.05 -12.04 -50.23
N TYR A 3 -25.29 -11.26 -49.44
CA TYR A 3 -25.81 -10.76 -48.16
C TYR A 3 -26.87 -9.71 -48.43
N VAL A 4 -28.13 -10.10 -48.25
CA VAL A 4 -29.27 -9.17 -48.20
C VAL A 4 -29.41 -8.69 -46.77
N VAL A 5 -29.15 -7.41 -46.54
CA VAL A 5 -29.30 -6.81 -45.20
C VAL A 5 -30.60 -6.02 -45.18
N MET A 6 -31.54 -6.48 -44.35
CA MET A 6 -32.80 -5.76 -44.11
C MET A 6 -32.57 -4.69 -43.02
N PHE A 7 -33.12 -3.50 -43.21
CA PHE A 7 -32.96 -2.39 -42.25
C PHE A 7 -34.18 -1.46 -42.28
N ILE A 8 -34.36 -0.71 -41.20
CA ILE A 8 -35.37 0.35 -41.12
C ILE A 8 -34.76 1.63 -41.64
N ARG A 9 -35.48 2.27 -42.58
CA ARG A 9 -35.11 3.53 -43.21
C ARG A 9 -36.13 4.61 -42.89
N ILE A 10 -35.66 5.84 -42.56
CA ILE A 10 -36.47 7.02 -42.47
C ILE A 10 -36.24 7.83 -43.74
N ALA A 11 -37.23 7.82 -44.66
CA ALA A 11 -37.20 8.61 -45.88
C ALA A 11 -37.85 9.97 -45.64
N LYS A 12 -37.18 11.05 -46.04
CA LYS A 12 -37.67 12.41 -45.89
C LYS A 12 -38.29 12.83 -47.21
N GLN A 13 -39.55 13.31 -47.20
CA GLN A 13 -40.26 13.83 -48.35
C GLN A 13 -40.77 15.24 -48.03
N LYS A 14 -40.40 16.22 -48.85
CA LYS A 14 -40.88 17.60 -48.74
C LYS A 14 -42.09 17.78 -49.60
N ARG A 15 -43.24 18.22 -49.06
CA ARG A 15 -44.42 18.63 -49.78
C ARG A 15 -44.78 20.08 -49.38
N GLY A 16 -44.56 21.03 -50.29
CA GLY A 16 -44.67 22.45 -49.98
C GLY A 16 -43.63 22.83 -48.89
N ASN A 17 -44.06 23.49 -47.83
CA ASN A 17 -43.21 23.88 -46.70
C ASN A 17 -43.14 22.86 -45.60
N LYS A 18 -43.81 21.70 -45.73
CA LYS A 18 -43.81 20.65 -44.69
C LYS A 18 -42.89 19.49 -45.08
N LEU A 19 -42.10 19.02 -44.13
CA LEU A 19 -41.23 17.86 -44.22
C LEU A 19 -41.92 16.65 -43.55
N TYR A 20 -42.18 15.62 -44.34
CA TYR A 20 -42.73 14.35 -43.84
C TYR A 20 -41.61 13.30 -43.74
N ARG A 21 -41.58 12.56 -42.66
CA ARG A 21 -40.65 11.48 -42.41
C ARG A 21 -41.39 10.15 -42.51
N HIS A 22 -41.08 9.35 -43.53
CA HIS A 22 -41.71 8.05 -43.77
C HIS A 22 -40.84 6.92 -43.21
N LEU A 23 -41.41 6.07 -42.38
CA LEU A 23 -40.78 4.88 -41.87
C LEU A 23 -40.97 3.73 -42.87
N GLN A 24 -39.88 3.13 -43.31
CA GLN A 24 -39.86 2.09 -44.34
C GLN A 24 -39.00 0.93 -43.92
N ILE A 25 -39.43 -0.32 -44.22
CA ILE A 25 -38.56 -1.50 -44.20
C ILE A 25 -37.93 -1.60 -45.60
N ALA A 26 -36.61 -1.66 -45.63
CA ALA A 26 -35.84 -1.70 -46.87
C ALA A 26 -34.79 -2.83 -46.78
N GLU A 27 -34.41 -3.37 -47.90
CA GLU A 27 -33.27 -4.26 -48.01
C GLU A 27 -32.20 -3.69 -48.92
N SER A 28 -30.94 -3.95 -48.57
CA SER A 28 -29.81 -3.65 -49.45
C SER A 28 -29.41 -4.92 -50.20
N PHE A 29 -29.34 -4.81 -51.55
CA PHE A 29 -28.90 -5.91 -52.40
C PHE A 29 -27.89 -5.39 -53.43
N ARG A 30 -27.12 -6.27 -54.00
CA ARG A 30 -26.21 -5.97 -55.11
C ARG A 30 -26.91 -6.34 -56.42
N ASP A 31 -27.01 -5.37 -57.36
CA ASP A 31 -27.67 -5.55 -58.65
C ASP A 31 -26.64 -6.10 -59.66
N PRO A 32 -26.73 -7.41 -60.06
CA PRO A 32 -25.80 -7.98 -61.02
C PRO A 32 -25.89 -7.34 -62.43
N ALA A 33 -27.07 -6.81 -62.79
CA ALA A 33 -27.28 -6.13 -64.09
C ALA A 33 -26.61 -4.75 -64.18
N LYS A 34 -26.14 -4.21 -63.08
CA LYS A 34 -25.45 -2.92 -62.96
C LYS A 34 -24.10 -2.99 -62.24
N GLY A 35 -23.32 -3.99 -62.57
CA GLY A 35 -21.96 -4.09 -62.07
C GLY A 35 -21.84 -4.34 -60.54
N ASN A 36 -22.79 -5.05 -59.93
CA ASN A 36 -22.83 -5.30 -58.49
C ASN A 36 -22.88 -4.06 -57.59
N ALA A 37 -23.39 -2.93 -58.11
CA ALA A 37 -23.57 -1.74 -57.30
C ALA A 37 -24.62 -1.98 -56.19
N PRO A 38 -24.40 -1.46 -54.97
CA PRO A 38 -25.37 -1.60 -53.89
C PRO A 38 -26.64 -0.78 -54.20
N ARG A 39 -27.80 -1.42 -54.09
CA ARG A 39 -29.12 -0.82 -54.26
C ARG A 39 -30.01 -1.10 -53.07
N THR A 40 -30.99 -0.23 -52.86
CA THR A 40 -32.01 -0.35 -51.82
C THR A 40 -33.36 -0.60 -52.44
N ARG A 41 -34.03 -1.66 -52.03
CA ARG A 41 -35.43 -1.94 -52.37
C ARG A 41 -36.30 -1.75 -51.14
N ILE A 42 -37.41 -1.03 -51.29
CA ILE A 42 -38.39 -0.84 -50.24
C ILE A 42 -39.29 -2.07 -50.21
N LEU A 43 -39.35 -2.74 -49.06
CA LEU A 43 -40.17 -3.93 -48.84
C LEU A 43 -41.55 -3.56 -48.30
N ALA A 44 -41.64 -2.57 -47.44
CA ALA A 44 -42.88 -2.10 -46.84
C ALA A 44 -42.80 -0.63 -46.42
N HIS A 45 -43.95 0.07 -46.52
CA HIS A 45 -44.14 1.38 -45.92
C HIS A 45 -44.93 1.23 -44.62
N LEU A 46 -44.37 1.71 -43.49
CA LEU A 46 -44.99 1.58 -42.17
C LEU A 46 -45.80 2.82 -41.76
N GLY A 47 -45.70 3.91 -42.54
CA GLY A 47 -46.42 5.16 -42.27
C GLY A 47 -45.48 6.36 -42.09
N THR A 48 -46.02 7.50 -41.67
CA THR A 48 -45.20 8.66 -41.30
C THR A 48 -44.80 8.59 -39.82
N VAL A 49 -43.59 9.02 -39.52
CA VAL A 49 -43.09 9.04 -38.11
C VAL A 49 -44.00 9.92 -37.23
N GLU A 50 -44.52 10.98 -37.82
CA GLU A 50 -45.45 11.93 -37.18
C GLU A 50 -46.87 11.35 -37.01
N GLY A 51 -47.24 10.35 -37.79
CA GLY A 51 -48.55 9.67 -37.72
C GLY A 51 -48.54 8.38 -36.89
N LEU A 52 -47.35 7.87 -36.62
CA LEU A 52 -47.14 6.73 -35.75
C LEU A 52 -46.78 7.27 -34.36
N GLY A 53 -47.74 7.33 -33.45
CA GLY A 53 -47.48 7.66 -32.05
C GLY A 53 -46.58 6.60 -31.40
N GLU A 54 -45.94 6.94 -30.29
CA GLU A 54 -45.04 6.08 -29.54
C GLU A 54 -45.69 4.71 -29.22
N GLU A 55 -46.95 4.71 -28.78
CA GLU A 55 -47.75 3.51 -28.50
C GLU A 55 -47.90 2.58 -29.72
N GLN A 56 -48.04 3.14 -30.93
CA GLN A 56 -48.19 2.36 -32.17
C GLN A 56 -46.88 1.74 -32.59
N ILE A 57 -45.74 2.42 -32.36
CA ILE A 57 -44.42 1.91 -32.62
C ILE A 57 -44.12 0.75 -31.64
N GLU A 58 -44.47 0.91 -30.36
CA GLU A 58 -44.32 -0.16 -29.35
C GLU A 58 -45.17 -1.40 -29.70
N LYS A 59 -46.42 -1.21 -30.14
CA LYS A 59 -47.28 -2.31 -30.62
C LYS A 59 -46.70 -3.01 -31.85
N LEU A 60 -46.06 -2.30 -32.76
CA LEU A 60 -45.39 -2.86 -33.92
C LEU A 60 -44.17 -3.70 -33.50
N ILE A 61 -43.37 -3.17 -32.59
CA ILE A 61 -42.22 -3.86 -32.02
C ILE A 61 -42.66 -5.14 -31.31
N ALA A 62 -43.66 -5.06 -30.45
CA ALA A 62 -44.23 -6.21 -29.77
C ALA A 62 -44.83 -7.26 -30.72
N GLY A 63 -45.43 -6.83 -31.84
CA GLY A 63 -45.92 -7.68 -32.91
C GLY A 63 -44.78 -8.43 -33.62
N LEU A 64 -43.72 -7.75 -33.99
CA LEU A 64 -42.52 -8.35 -34.59
C LEU A 64 -41.81 -9.31 -33.63
N GLN A 65 -41.71 -8.95 -32.35
CA GLN A 65 -41.14 -9.81 -31.32
C GLN A 65 -41.94 -11.13 -31.16
N ARG A 66 -43.29 -11.06 -31.15
CA ARG A 66 -44.15 -12.26 -31.12
C ARG A 66 -43.98 -13.10 -32.38
N ALA A 67 -43.83 -12.50 -33.55
CA ALA A 67 -43.64 -13.24 -34.80
C ALA A 67 -42.35 -14.08 -34.85
N ILE A 68 -41.32 -13.67 -34.12
CA ILE A 68 -40.05 -14.40 -33.96
C ILE A 68 -40.00 -15.23 -32.66
N GLY A 69 -41.11 -15.36 -31.93
CA GLY A 69 -41.20 -16.11 -30.70
C GLY A 69 -40.62 -15.43 -29.44
N VAL A 70 -40.32 -14.12 -29.57
CA VAL A 70 -39.87 -13.29 -28.45
C VAL A 70 -41.08 -12.63 -27.80
N THR A 71 -41.45 -13.09 -26.60
CA THR A 71 -42.49 -12.42 -25.80
C THR A 71 -41.86 -11.25 -25.00
N PRO A 72 -42.65 -10.22 -24.61
CA PRO A 72 -42.14 -9.16 -23.70
C PRO A 72 -41.54 -9.69 -22.40
N GLU A 73 -42.02 -10.83 -21.92
CA GLU A 73 -41.49 -11.57 -20.75
C GLU A 73 -40.12 -12.22 -21.03
N SER A 74 -39.69 -12.32 -22.30
CA SER A 74 -38.36 -12.83 -22.67
C SER A 74 -37.29 -11.73 -22.84
N LEU A 75 -37.62 -10.47 -22.58
CA LEU A 75 -36.61 -9.40 -22.57
C LEU A 75 -35.68 -9.57 -21.36
N PRO A 76 -34.38 -9.37 -21.54
CA PRO A 76 -33.46 -9.49 -20.44
C PRO A 76 -33.71 -8.41 -19.38
N HIS A 77 -33.99 -8.83 -18.15
CA HIS A 77 -34.09 -7.95 -17.00
C HIS A 77 -32.77 -7.99 -16.21
N LEU A 78 -32.13 -6.85 -16.01
CA LEU A 78 -30.96 -6.72 -15.14
C LEU A 78 -31.45 -6.71 -13.69
N LEU A 79 -31.19 -7.80 -12.97
CA LEU A 79 -31.58 -7.94 -11.57
C LEU A 79 -30.56 -7.30 -10.63
N SER A 80 -29.29 -7.48 -10.90
CA SER A 80 -28.20 -6.91 -10.09
C SER A 80 -26.95 -6.68 -10.93
N ALA A 81 -26.06 -5.82 -10.45
CA ALA A 81 -24.72 -5.64 -11.02
C ALA A 81 -23.71 -5.50 -9.86
N ARG A 82 -22.78 -6.48 -9.75
CA ARG A 82 -21.79 -6.55 -8.69
C ARG A 82 -20.39 -6.36 -9.22
N ASP A 83 -19.51 -5.74 -8.41
CA ASP A 83 -18.11 -5.53 -8.75
C ASP A 83 -17.37 -6.87 -8.84
N TYR A 84 -16.51 -7.04 -9.88
CA TYR A 84 -15.85 -8.32 -10.13
C TYR A 84 -14.37 -8.23 -10.50
N GLY A 85 -14.01 -7.43 -11.49
CA GLY A 85 -12.71 -7.54 -12.15
C GLY A 85 -11.50 -7.40 -11.22
N HIS A 86 -11.58 -6.57 -10.19
CA HIS A 86 -10.52 -6.43 -9.19
C HIS A 86 -10.45 -7.65 -8.26
N ILE A 87 -11.61 -8.26 -7.93
CA ILE A 87 -11.67 -9.51 -7.15
C ILE A 87 -11.01 -10.64 -7.95
N HIS A 88 -11.36 -10.76 -9.22
CA HIS A 88 -10.79 -11.74 -10.14
C HIS A 88 -9.26 -11.58 -10.29
N ALA A 89 -8.78 -10.34 -10.38
CA ALA A 89 -7.35 -10.06 -10.51
C ALA A 89 -6.56 -10.41 -9.25
N VAL A 90 -7.02 -9.97 -8.07
CA VAL A 90 -6.32 -10.23 -6.81
C VAL A 90 -6.43 -11.70 -6.41
N GLY A 91 -7.62 -12.31 -6.58
CA GLY A 91 -7.82 -13.73 -6.39
C GLY A 91 -6.97 -14.58 -7.34
N GLY A 92 -6.92 -14.21 -8.63
CA GLY A 92 -6.07 -14.87 -9.61
C GLY A 92 -4.56 -14.75 -9.31
N ALA A 93 -4.11 -13.63 -8.73
CA ALA A 93 -2.73 -13.49 -8.26
C ALA A 93 -2.42 -14.43 -7.07
N TRP A 94 -3.36 -14.58 -6.15
CA TRP A 94 -3.29 -15.55 -5.06
C TRP A 94 -3.18 -16.99 -5.59
N ASP A 95 -3.99 -17.33 -6.58
CA ASP A 95 -4.06 -18.68 -7.18
C ASP A 95 -2.79 -19.02 -7.98
N GLN A 96 -2.19 -18.04 -8.68
CA GLN A 96 -0.90 -18.24 -9.35
C GLN A 96 0.24 -18.57 -8.40
N LEU A 97 0.21 -18.01 -7.22
CA LEU A 97 1.16 -18.30 -6.15
C LEU A 97 0.79 -19.57 -5.39
N ASP A 98 -0.38 -20.18 -5.68
CA ASP A 98 -0.88 -21.39 -5.03
C ASP A 98 -0.85 -21.27 -3.48
N LEU A 99 -1.21 -20.08 -2.98
CA LEU A 99 -1.07 -19.76 -1.55
C LEU A 99 -2.05 -20.57 -0.67
N SER A 100 -3.18 -21.00 -1.22
CA SER A 100 -4.12 -21.89 -0.50
C SER A 100 -3.49 -23.25 -0.20
N THR A 101 -2.79 -23.86 -1.16
CA THR A 101 -2.03 -25.10 -0.94
C THR A 101 -0.92 -24.89 0.07
N VAL A 102 -0.14 -23.81 -0.06
CA VAL A 102 0.93 -23.50 0.90
C VAL A 102 0.39 -23.39 2.33
N LEU A 103 -0.76 -22.74 2.54
CA LEU A 103 -1.38 -22.64 3.86
C LEU A 103 -1.91 -23.99 4.37
N ASN A 104 -2.43 -24.82 3.47
CA ASN A 104 -2.88 -26.17 3.84
C ASN A 104 -1.70 -27.08 4.20
N ASP A 105 -0.58 -27.00 3.49
CA ASP A 105 0.67 -27.70 3.80
C ASP A 105 1.24 -27.26 5.14
N ALA A 106 1.06 -25.97 5.50
CA ALA A 106 1.39 -25.46 6.83
C ALA A 106 0.44 -25.98 7.93
N GLY A 107 -0.68 -26.65 7.58
CA GLY A 107 -1.63 -27.22 8.52
C GLY A 107 -2.83 -26.32 8.86
N VAL A 108 -3.12 -25.28 8.07
CA VAL A 108 -4.22 -24.35 8.38
C VAL A 108 -5.60 -25.04 8.38
N ARG A 109 -5.77 -26.07 7.58
CA ARG A 109 -7.03 -26.83 7.52
C ARG A 109 -7.32 -27.51 8.86
N GLY A 110 -6.35 -28.23 9.42
CA GLY A 110 -6.53 -29.00 10.67
C GLY A 110 -7.80 -29.86 10.63
N ASP A 111 -8.56 -29.84 11.71
CA ASP A 111 -9.84 -30.52 11.91
C ASP A 111 -11.07 -29.62 11.64
N ALA A 112 -10.90 -28.50 10.96
CA ALA A 112 -11.99 -27.56 10.70
C ALA A 112 -13.02 -28.13 9.72
N SER A 113 -14.32 -27.94 10.04
CA SER A 113 -15.46 -28.31 9.19
C SER A 113 -15.69 -27.31 8.03
N PHE A 114 -14.84 -26.30 7.89
CA PHE A 114 -14.91 -25.25 6.87
C PHE A 114 -13.53 -25.07 6.22
N ASP A 115 -13.50 -24.53 5.01
CA ASP A 115 -12.26 -24.24 4.31
C ASP A 115 -11.61 -22.96 4.86
N ALA A 116 -10.66 -23.15 5.78
CA ALA A 116 -9.94 -22.05 6.40
C ALA A 116 -9.05 -21.29 5.40
N ALA A 117 -8.41 -21.98 4.44
CA ALA A 117 -7.55 -21.36 3.45
C ALA A 117 -8.36 -20.46 2.50
N ALA A 118 -9.54 -20.91 2.05
CA ALA A 118 -10.43 -20.09 1.24
C ALA A 118 -10.94 -18.84 1.99
N LEU A 119 -11.24 -18.94 3.29
CA LEU A 119 -11.63 -17.79 4.10
C LEU A 119 -10.45 -16.82 4.34
N ILE A 120 -9.23 -17.33 4.50
CA ILE A 120 -8.02 -16.49 4.59
C ILE A 120 -7.80 -15.76 3.26
N ARG A 121 -7.92 -16.45 2.12
CA ARG A 121 -7.89 -15.83 0.79
C ARG A 121 -8.90 -14.69 0.67
N MET A 122 -10.14 -14.91 1.07
CA MET A 122 -11.19 -13.89 1.09
C MET A 122 -10.79 -12.67 1.94
N LEU A 123 -10.26 -12.89 3.15
CA LEU A 123 -9.79 -11.84 4.03
C LEU A 123 -8.66 -11.02 3.42
N VAL A 124 -7.73 -11.66 2.70
CA VAL A 124 -6.60 -11.00 2.03
C VAL A 124 -7.06 -10.25 0.79
N VAL A 125 -7.92 -10.86 -0.04
CA VAL A 125 -8.52 -10.19 -1.21
C VAL A 125 -9.28 -8.94 -0.79
N ASN A 126 -10.15 -9.04 0.23
CA ASN A 126 -10.83 -7.87 0.78
C ASN A 126 -9.84 -6.80 1.26
N ARG A 127 -8.74 -7.20 1.91
CA ARG A 127 -7.74 -6.25 2.43
C ARG A 127 -7.05 -5.44 1.33
N ILE A 128 -6.89 -5.99 0.13
CA ILE A 128 -6.29 -5.31 -1.02
C ILE A 128 -7.35 -4.51 -1.81
N CYS A 129 -8.55 -5.08 -1.97
CA CYS A 129 -9.59 -4.50 -2.83
C CYS A 129 -10.40 -3.41 -2.14
N ASP A 130 -10.80 -3.64 -0.88
CA ASP A 130 -11.67 -2.73 -0.11
C ASP A 130 -11.53 -3.01 1.40
N PRO A 131 -10.44 -2.56 2.02
CA PRO A 131 -10.11 -2.93 3.38
C PRO A 131 -11.16 -2.45 4.39
N CYS A 132 -11.78 -3.39 5.08
CA CYS A 132 -12.82 -3.11 6.09
C CYS A 132 -12.69 -4.01 7.32
N SER A 133 -13.59 -3.85 8.29
CA SER A 133 -13.69 -4.75 9.44
C SER A 133 -14.21 -6.13 9.02
N LYS A 134 -13.96 -7.17 9.82
CA LYS A 134 -14.46 -8.53 9.53
C LYS A 134 -15.98 -8.62 9.56
N LEU A 135 -16.64 -7.73 10.27
CA LEU A 135 -18.10 -7.63 10.25
C LEU A 135 -18.58 -6.96 8.96
N ALA A 136 -18.02 -5.80 8.61
CA ALA A 136 -18.36 -5.09 7.37
C ALA A 136 -17.99 -5.87 6.09
N LEU A 137 -17.09 -6.87 6.19
CA LEU A 137 -16.79 -7.78 5.07
C LEU A 137 -18.03 -8.56 4.63
N LEU A 138 -18.93 -8.90 5.54
CA LEU A 138 -20.18 -9.59 5.20
C LEU A 138 -21.08 -8.73 4.30
N ASP A 139 -21.16 -7.43 4.60
CA ASP A 139 -21.91 -6.46 3.78
C ASP A 139 -21.18 -6.22 2.45
N TRP A 140 -19.84 -6.16 2.47
CA TRP A 140 -19.03 -6.03 1.26
C TRP A 140 -19.26 -7.19 0.28
N LEU A 141 -19.41 -8.42 0.76
CA LEU A 141 -19.71 -9.59 -0.09
C LEU A 141 -21.03 -9.46 -0.86
N GLU A 142 -21.96 -8.63 -0.40
CA GLU A 142 -23.19 -8.35 -1.15
C GLU A 142 -22.96 -7.45 -2.37
N SER A 143 -21.94 -6.60 -2.31
CA SER A 143 -21.59 -5.64 -3.37
C SER A 143 -20.67 -6.19 -4.45
N VAL A 144 -20.02 -7.35 -4.20
CA VAL A 144 -19.04 -7.96 -5.09
C VAL A 144 -19.49 -9.37 -5.53
N CYS A 145 -18.98 -9.81 -6.66
CA CYS A 145 -19.10 -11.21 -7.08
C CYS A 145 -17.84 -11.96 -6.61
N TYR A 146 -17.99 -12.76 -5.54
CA TYR A 146 -16.92 -13.60 -4.97
C TYR A 146 -17.30 -15.07 -5.14
N GLU A 147 -16.56 -15.79 -5.98
CA GLU A 147 -16.98 -17.08 -6.58
C GLU A 147 -16.76 -18.33 -5.70
N GLU A 148 -15.95 -18.29 -4.63
CA GLU A 148 -15.36 -19.52 -4.09
C GLU A 148 -15.93 -20.02 -2.77
N THR A 149 -16.58 -19.18 -2.04
CA THR A 149 -17.12 -19.57 -0.73
C THR A 149 -18.53 -19.02 -0.61
N GLY A 150 -19.51 -19.87 -0.36
CA GLY A 150 -20.82 -19.38 0.04
C GLY A 150 -20.69 -18.30 1.14
N ARG A 151 -21.78 -17.68 1.56
CA ARG A 151 -21.72 -16.62 2.59
C ARG A 151 -21.17 -17.18 3.92
N PRO A 152 -19.93 -16.81 4.33
CA PRO A 152 -19.38 -17.28 5.60
C PRO A 152 -20.08 -16.55 6.75
N SER A 153 -20.20 -17.21 7.90
CA SER A 153 -20.58 -16.50 9.11
C SER A 153 -19.39 -15.68 9.65
N TYR A 154 -19.69 -14.64 10.42
CA TYR A 154 -18.66 -13.87 11.14
C TYR A 154 -17.74 -14.76 11.99
N HIS A 155 -18.31 -15.79 12.63
CA HIS A 155 -17.54 -16.74 13.44
C HIS A 155 -16.57 -17.60 12.61
N HIS A 156 -16.92 -17.96 11.37
CA HIS A 156 -16.03 -18.68 10.47
C HIS A 156 -14.81 -17.84 10.10
N LEU A 157 -15.00 -16.55 9.82
CA LEU A 157 -13.89 -15.61 9.57
C LEU A 157 -12.94 -15.52 10.76
N LEU A 158 -13.48 -15.40 11.97
CA LEU A 158 -12.67 -15.34 13.19
C LEU A 158 -11.92 -16.64 13.45
N ARG A 159 -12.55 -17.80 13.23
CA ARG A 159 -11.90 -19.11 13.36
C ARG A 159 -10.79 -19.32 12.32
N ALA A 160 -11.00 -18.88 11.08
CA ALA A 160 -9.96 -18.93 10.05
C ALA A 160 -8.73 -18.10 10.44
N MET A 161 -8.95 -16.91 11.02
CA MET A 161 -7.86 -16.10 11.59
C MET A 161 -7.13 -16.81 12.73
N ASP A 162 -7.87 -17.47 13.62
CA ASP A 162 -7.30 -18.23 14.74
C ASP A 162 -6.46 -19.40 14.22
N ARG A 163 -6.90 -20.10 13.16
CA ARG A 163 -6.14 -21.17 12.50
C ARG A 163 -4.87 -20.64 11.83
N LEU A 164 -4.96 -19.53 11.13
CA LEU A 164 -3.79 -18.90 10.51
C LEU A 164 -2.70 -18.59 11.53
N LEU A 165 -3.07 -18.07 12.70
CA LEU A 165 -2.11 -17.75 13.76
C LEU A 165 -1.44 -19.00 14.33
N LEU A 166 -2.16 -20.11 14.47
CA LEU A 166 -1.60 -21.37 14.97
C LEU A 166 -0.48 -21.92 14.08
N VAL A 167 -0.56 -21.71 12.77
CA VAL A 167 0.42 -22.23 11.81
C VAL A 167 1.45 -21.18 11.38
N LYS A 168 1.51 -20.01 12.04
CA LYS A 168 2.36 -18.90 11.65
C LYS A 168 3.81 -19.30 11.42
N GLU A 169 4.40 -20.02 12.36
CA GLU A 169 5.82 -20.39 12.33
C GLU A 169 6.15 -21.34 11.17
N THR A 170 5.23 -22.22 10.80
CA THR A 170 5.35 -23.13 9.66
C THR A 170 5.01 -22.43 8.34
N ALA A 171 3.98 -21.57 8.34
CA ALA A 171 3.47 -20.92 7.13
C ALA A 171 4.46 -19.87 6.59
N GLU A 172 5.07 -19.03 7.44
CA GLU A 172 5.96 -17.95 6.98
C GLU A 172 7.14 -18.45 6.13
N PRO A 173 7.90 -19.49 6.51
CA PRO A 173 8.97 -20.02 5.65
C PRO A 173 8.47 -20.59 4.31
N LEU A 174 7.32 -21.29 4.32
CA LEU A 174 6.73 -21.83 3.09
C LEU A 174 6.25 -20.72 2.14
N LEU A 175 5.58 -19.70 2.68
CA LEU A 175 5.17 -18.51 1.94
C LEU A 175 6.37 -17.76 1.37
N ALA A 176 7.41 -17.55 2.18
CA ALA A 176 8.63 -16.89 1.74
C ALA A 176 9.27 -17.61 0.55
N ARG A 177 9.45 -18.94 0.64
CA ARG A 177 9.99 -19.74 -0.48
C ARG A 177 9.17 -19.56 -1.77
N LYS A 178 7.85 -19.54 -1.67
CA LYS A 178 6.96 -19.41 -2.82
C LYS A 178 7.02 -18.01 -3.44
N LEU A 179 7.06 -16.97 -2.61
CA LEU A 179 7.08 -15.58 -3.05
C LEU A 179 8.43 -15.14 -3.63
N VAL A 180 9.53 -15.72 -3.12
CA VAL A 180 10.90 -15.43 -3.54
C VAL A 180 11.38 -16.37 -4.66
N ALA A 181 10.61 -17.41 -5.00
CA ALA A 181 10.95 -18.32 -6.09
C ALA A 181 11.19 -17.54 -7.39
N GLY A 182 12.43 -17.66 -7.92
CA GLY A 182 12.90 -16.91 -9.12
C GLY A 182 13.50 -15.53 -8.82
N SER A 183 13.65 -15.12 -7.55
CA SER A 183 14.49 -13.99 -7.14
C SER A 183 15.96 -14.41 -6.99
N GLU A 184 16.87 -13.43 -7.02
CA GLU A 184 18.27 -13.66 -6.62
C GLU A 184 18.33 -14.20 -5.19
N LYS A 185 19.43 -14.87 -4.85
CA LYS A 185 19.64 -15.47 -3.51
C LYS A 185 19.23 -14.53 -2.40
N LEU A 186 18.59 -15.08 -1.33
CA LEU A 186 18.32 -14.37 -0.08
C LEU A 186 19.65 -14.13 0.67
N ASP A 187 20.41 -13.13 0.21
CA ASP A 187 21.68 -12.71 0.78
C ASP A 187 21.55 -11.51 1.70
N LEU A 188 20.44 -10.78 1.60
CA LEU A 188 20.14 -9.59 2.39
C LEU A 188 18.76 -9.70 3.03
N VAL A 189 18.68 -9.47 4.32
CA VAL A 189 17.42 -9.28 5.05
C VAL A 189 17.40 -7.90 5.69
N PHE A 190 16.29 -7.22 5.48
CA PHE A 190 16.04 -5.91 6.02
C PHE A 190 15.08 -6.04 7.21
N TYR A 191 15.43 -5.43 8.29
CA TYR A 191 14.58 -5.38 9.47
C TYR A 191 14.28 -3.97 9.90
N ASP A 192 13.01 -3.68 10.11
CA ASP A 192 12.54 -2.43 10.67
C ASP A 192 11.29 -2.65 11.52
N ILE A 193 11.00 -1.69 12.38
CA ILE A 193 9.86 -1.73 13.28
C ILE A 193 8.99 -0.48 13.15
N THR A 194 7.69 -0.67 13.39
CA THR A 194 6.74 0.42 13.52
C THR A 194 5.80 0.21 14.70
N SER A 195 5.04 1.23 15.06
CA SER A 195 3.95 1.10 16.02
C SER A 195 2.60 1.22 15.33
N THR A 196 1.58 0.58 15.91
CA THR A 196 0.18 0.83 15.57
C THR A 196 -0.62 1.01 16.85
N TYR A 197 -1.48 2.05 16.88
CA TYR A 197 -2.27 2.41 18.05
C TYR A 197 -3.70 1.88 17.96
N PHE A 198 -4.37 1.83 19.10
CA PHE A 198 -5.76 1.40 19.25
C PHE A 198 -6.65 2.59 19.60
N GLU A 199 -7.83 2.62 18.98
CA GLU A 199 -8.89 3.53 19.40
C GLU A 199 -9.71 2.91 20.54
N GLY A 200 -10.27 3.75 21.41
CA GLY A 200 -11.10 3.36 22.56
C GLY A 200 -10.33 3.26 23.88
N ASP A 201 -11.08 3.49 24.97
CA ASP A 201 -10.54 3.68 26.33
C ASP A 201 -10.98 2.56 27.29
N ARG A 202 -11.09 1.32 26.81
CA ARG A 202 -11.38 0.19 27.71
C ARG A 202 -10.24 0.01 28.72
N SER A 203 -10.59 -0.20 29.98
CA SER A 203 -9.64 -0.65 30.98
C SER A 203 -9.08 -2.01 30.56
N LEU A 204 -7.77 -2.12 30.47
CA LEU A 204 -7.05 -3.33 30.11
C LEU A 204 -6.36 -3.87 31.36
N SER A 205 -6.17 -5.20 31.43
CA SER A 205 -5.38 -5.81 32.48
C SER A 205 -3.93 -5.30 32.48
N GLU A 206 -3.25 -5.40 33.59
CA GLU A 206 -1.84 -5.01 33.69
C GLU A 206 -0.95 -5.84 32.76
N ASP A 207 -1.32 -7.07 32.45
CA ASP A 207 -0.61 -7.98 31.57
C ASP A 207 -0.91 -7.79 30.07
N ASP A 208 -1.80 -6.85 29.72
CA ASP A 208 -2.14 -6.61 28.31
C ASP A 208 -0.91 -6.08 27.56
N PHE A 209 -0.64 -6.68 26.41
CA PHE A 209 0.53 -6.32 25.59
C PHE A 209 0.39 -4.96 24.88
N ARG A 210 -0.83 -4.39 24.83
CA ARG A 210 -1.08 -3.02 24.39
C ARG A 210 -0.63 -2.05 25.48
N ARG A 211 0.43 -1.34 25.24
CA ARG A 211 1.08 -0.42 26.20
C ARG A 211 1.18 0.99 25.63
N TYR A 212 1.29 1.98 26.50
CA TYR A 212 1.77 3.29 26.10
C TYR A 212 3.26 3.20 25.81
N GLY A 213 3.73 3.87 24.77
CA GLY A 213 5.13 3.84 24.38
C GLY A 213 5.46 4.93 23.36
N TYR A 214 6.65 4.86 22.78
CA TYR A 214 7.05 5.79 21.74
C TYR A 214 6.22 5.57 20.48
N SER A 215 5.35 6.53 20.18
CA SER A 215 4.47 6.46 19.01
C SER A 215 5.13 7.09 17.79
N ARG A 216 5.40 6.29 16.76
CA ARG A 216 5.89 6.79 15.45
C ARG A 216 4.82 7.55 14.66
N ASP A 217 3.56 7.45 15.10
CA ASP A 217 2.43 8.16 14.50
C ASP A 217 2.06 9.44 15.29
N GLY A 218 2.86 9.82 16.31
CA GLY A 218 2.62 11.00 17.15
C GLY A 218 1.44 10.87 18.12
N ARG A 219 0.89 9.66 18.30
CA ARG A 219 -0.26 9.38 19.17
C ARG A 219 0.20 8.82 20.53
N PHE A 220 0.84 9.68 21.32
CA PHE A 220 1.33 9.34 22.67
C PHE A 220 0.20 9.15 23.68
N ASP A 221 -0.99 9.62 23.35
CA ASP A 221 -2.24 9.51 24.11
C ASP A 221 -2.92 8.14 23.95
N LYS A 222 -2.43 7.26 23.06
CA LYS A 222 -3.04 5.96 22.75
C LYS A 222 -2.12 4.80 23.10
N ARG A 223 -2.75 3.69 23.54
CA ARG A 223 -2.05 2.41 23.66
C ARG A 223 -1.72 1.86 22.29
N GLN A 224 -0.61 1.18 22.18
CA GLN A 224 -0.07 0.67 20.92
C GLN A 224 0.53 -0.72 21.07
N ILE A 225 0.86 -1.33 19.96
CA ILE A 225 1.78 -2.45 19.83
C ILE A 225 2.92 -2.06 18.90
N VAL A 226 4.04 -2.75 19.02
CA VAL A 226 5.18 -2.61 18.11
C VAL A 226 5.18 -3.81 17.17
N ILE A 227 5.38 -3.55 15.87
CA ILE A 227 5.42 -4.57 14.82
C ILE A 227 6.78 -4.48 14.14
N GLY A 228 7.51 -5.61 14.12
CA GLY A 228 8.73 -5.79 13.35
C GLY A 228 8.45 -6.56 12.06
N LEU A 229 9.02 -6.11 10.95
CA LEU A 229 9.00 -6.81 9.67
C LEU A 229 10.42 -7.16 9.25
N VAL A 230 10.58 -8.40 8.82
CA VAL A 230 11.76 -8.87 8.10
C VAL A 230 11.39 -9.00 6.64
N MET A 231 12.13 -8.36 5.77
CA MET A 231 11.83 -8.28 4.33
C MET A 231 13.05 -8.62 3.48
N THR A 232 12.78 -9.05 2.25
CA THR A 232 13.81 -9.14 1.20
C THR A 232 14.19 -7.75 0.68
N ARG A 233 15.22 -7.70 -0.15
CA ARG A 233 15.65 -6.51 -0.90
C ARG A 233 14.52 -5.89 -1.73
N GLU A 234 13.64 -6.72 -2.31
CA GLU A 234 12.48 -6.25 -3.10
C GLU A 234 11.30 -5.80 -2.23
N GLY A 235 11.47 -5.80 -0.90
CA GLY A 235 10.45 -5.41 0.06
C GLY A 235 9.33 -6.44 0.25
N ILE A 236 9.61 -7.72 -0.02
CA ILE A 236 8.67 -8.83 0.25
C ILE A 236 8.85 -9.26 1.70
N PRO A 237 7.81 -9.22 2.55
CA PRO A 237 7.90 -9.73 3.91
C PRO A 237 8.23 -11.22 3.97
N LEU A 238 9.23 -11.60 4.76
CA LEU A 238 9.59 -12.98 5.08
C LEU A 238 8.85 -13.45 6.34
N CYS A 239 8.94 -12.64 7.38
CA CYS A 239 8.25 -12.88 8.64
C CYS A 239 7.94 -11.56 9.36
N HIS A 240 7.11 -11.66 10.40
CA HIS A 240 6.76 -10.52 11.23
C HIS A 240 6.75 -10.90 12.72
N HIS A 241 7.02 -9.91 13.55
CA HIS A 241 6.98 -10.03 15.01
C HIS A 241 6.07 -8.97 15.60
N ILE A 242 5.42 -9.30 16.71
CA ILE A 242 4.58 -8.35 17.44
C ILE A 242 5.06 -8.31 18.89
N PHE A 243 5.42 -7.11 19.33
CA PHE A 243 5.95 -6.85 20.67
C PHE A 243 4.98 -5.95 21.46
N PRO A 244 5.10 -5.93 22.80
CA PRO A 244 4.40 -4.97 23.63
C PRO A 244 4.64 -3.52 23.19
N GLY A 245 3.65 -2.65 23.39
CA GLY A 245 3.68 -1.27 22.88
C GLY A 245 4.77 -0.38 23.46
N ASN A 246 5.36 -0.74 24.58
CA ASN A 246 6.49 -0.06 25.24
C ASN A 246 7.86 -0.66 24.90
N THR A 247 7.93 -1.62 23.98
CA THR A 247 9.18 -2.26 23.59
C THR A 247 10.12 -1.24 22.93
N VAL A 248 11.38 -1.27 23.32
CA VAL A 248 12.45 -0.43 22.76
C VAL A 248 13.06 -1.14 21.55
N ASP A 249 13.32 -0.42 20.47
CA ASP A 249 13.76 -0.96 19.17
C ASP A 249 14.96 -1.92 19.31
N LYS A 250 15.99 -1.50 20.02
CA LYS A 250 17.21 -2.28 20.22
C LYS A 250 17.00 -3.65 20.89
N THR A 251 15.95 -3.81 21.71
CA THR A 251 15.68 -5.07 22.41
C THR A 251 14.99 -6.12 21.56
N THR A 252 14.59 -5.76 20.33
CA THR A 252 13.89 -6.68 19.42
C THR A 252 14.82 -7.49 18.53
N VAL A 253 16.04 -6.99 18.28
CA VAL A 253 16.99 -7.51 17.30
C VAL A 253 17.39 -8.95 17.59
N GLY A 254 17.81 -9.25 18.82
CA GLY A 254 18.24 -10.59 19.22
C GLY A 254 17.19 -11.66 18.94
N ARG A 255 15.95 -11.42 19.38
CA ARG A 255 14.85 -12.35 19.17
C ARG A 255 14.54 -12.58 17.69
N VAL A 256 14.63 -11.53 16.87
CA VAL A 256 14.37 -11.62 15.43
C VAL A 256 15.44 -12.42 14.73
N ILE A 257 16.71 -12.22 15.10
CA ILE A 257 17.84 -12.98 14.55
C ILE A 257 17.70 -14.46 14.87
N GLU A 258 17.45 -14.82 16.14
CA GLU A 258 17.24 -16.21 16.57
C GLU A 258 16.09 -16.88 15.80
N ASP A 259 15.00 -16.15 15.58
CA ASP A 259 13.85 -16.64 14.84
C ASP A 259 14.16 -16.86 13.36
N ILE A 260 14.89 -15.94 12.72
CA ILE A 260 15.30 -16.07 11.33
C ILE A 260 16.23 -17.27 11.14
N GLU A 261 17.23 -17.42 11.99
CA GLU A 261 18.18 -18.54 11.94
C GLU A 261 17.48 -19.89 12.12
N SER A 262 16.54 -19.97 13.06
CA SER A 262 15.87 -21.24 13.38
C SER A 262 14.87 -21.69 12.32
N ARG A 263 14.22 -20.77 11.62
CA ARG A 263 13.13 -21.07 10.69
C ARG A 263 13.48 -20.95 9.21
N PHE A 264 14.47 -20.12 8.88
CA PHE A 264 14.87 -19.88 7.51
C PHE A 264 16.28 -20.44 7.30
N ALA A 265 16.44 -21.43 6.42
CA ALA A 265 17.75 -21.97 6.05
C ALA A 265 18.49 -20.92 5.17
N LEU A 266 19.17 -19.98 5.81
CA LEU A 266 19.88 -18.89 5.17
C LEU A 266 21.40 -19.13 5.33
N ASP A 267 22.08 -19.45 4.25
CA ASP A 267 23.52 -19.78 4.28
C ASP A 267 24.41 -18.57 4.61
N ARG A 268 23.97 -17.37 4.25
CA ARG A 268 24.69 -16.11 4.49
C ARG A 268 23.69 -14.95 4.51
N VAL A 269 23.49 -14.35 5.65
CA VAL A 269 22.54 -13.24 5.82
C VAL A 269 23.29 -11.99 6.22
N VAL A 270 23.10 -10.93 5.48
CA VAL A 270 23.48 -9.58 5.90
C VAL A 270 22.24 -8.88 6.45
N PHE A 271 22.28 -8.60 7.73
CA PHE A 271 21.22 -7.88 8.43
C PHE A 271 21.34 -6.38 8.18
N VAL A 272 20.30 -5.78 7.60
CA VAL A 272 20.25 -4.33 7.35
C VAL A 272 19.21 -3.70 8.27
N GLY A 273 19.65 -2.78 9.13
CA GLY A 273 18.78 -2.14 10.12
C GLY A 273 18.99 -0.63 10.23
N ASP A 274 17.97 0.08 10.77
CA ASP A 274 18.06 1.51 11.04
C ASP A 274 18.95 1.79 12.27
N ARG A 275 19.41 3.03 12.35
CA ARG A 275 20.24 3.57 13.46
C ARG A 275 19.62 3.40 14.84
N GLY A 276 18.30 3.28 14.97
CA GLY A 276 17.61 3.04 16.24
C GLY A 276 17.85 1.65 16.82
N MET A 277 18.32 0.72 16.00
CA MET A 277 18.63 -0.67 16.38
C MET A 277 20.08 -0.88 16.79
N LEU A 278 20.93 0.14 16.57
CA LEU A 278 22.35 0.09 16.93
C LEU A 278 22.51 0.18 18.45
N SER A 279 23.06 -0.87 19.07
CA SER A 279 23.63 -0.87 20.40
C SER A 279 24.85 -1.78 20.40
N ASP A 280 25.78 -1.58 21.32
CA ASP A 280 26.97 -2.41 21.43
C ASP A 280 26.57 -3.87 21.63
N ASP A 281 25.58 -4.16 22.48
CA ASP A 281 25.05 -5.52 22.70
C ASP A 281 24.54 -6.17 21.42
N ASN A 282 23.87 -5.41 20.53
CA ASN A 282 23.36 -5.95 19.25
C ASN A 282 24.49 -6.18 18.24
N LEU A 283 25.51 -5.34 18.24
CA LEU A 283 26.69 -5.53 17.41
C LEU A 283 27.48 -6.76 17.86
N ASP A 284 27.70 -6.91 19.16
CA ASP A 284 28.36 -8.07 19.73
C ASP A 284 27.58 -9.36 19.43
N LEU A 285 26.26 -9.33 19.50
CA LEU A 285 25.40 -10.45 19.13
C LEU A 285 25.56 -10.85 17.66
N LEU A 286 25.54 -9.86 16.74
CA LEU A 286 25.69 -10.11 15.31
C LEU A 286 27.08 -10.65 14.97
N LEU A 287 28.12 -10.08 15.57
CA LEU A 287 29.50 -10.55 15.43
C LEU A 287 29.69 -11.94 15.98
N GLY A 288 29.16 -12.22 17.19
CA GLY A 288 29.23 -13.54 17.83
C GLY A 288 28.52 -14.67 17.07
N LYS A 289 27.57 -14.30 16.19
CA LYS A 289 26.86 -15.24 15.31
C LYS A 289 27.44 -15.30 13.88
N GLU A 290 28.56 -14.63 13.63
CA GLU A 290 29.18 -14.53 12.30
C GLU A 290 28.22 -14.00 11.21
N LEU A 291 27.18 -13.24 11.59
CA LEU A 291 26.24 -12.64 10.67
C LEU A 291 26.78 -11.34 10.11
N GLY A 292 26.67 -11.19 8.79
CA GLY A 292 26.93 -9.91 8.16
C GLY A 292 25.91 -8.85 8.59
N PHE A 293 26.33 -7.59 8.68
CA PHE A 293 25.38 -6.50 8.91
C PHE A 293 25.74 -5.21 8.16
N ILE A 294 24.72 -4.39 7.94
CA ILE A 294 24.85 -3.02 7.43
C ILE A 294 23.93 -2.13 8.29
N VAL A 295 24.51 -1.24 9.08
CA VAL A 295 23.75 -0.37 10.00
C VAL A 295 24.23 1.07 9.92
N ALA A 296 23.29 2.03 10.01
CA ALA A 296 23.68 3.45 10.02
C ALA A 296 24.01 3.93 11.43
N TYR A 297 24.98 4.80 11.50
CA TYR A 297 25.41 5.46 12.74
C TYR A 297 24.75 6.83 12.92
N PRO A 298 24.30 7.17 14.14
CA PRO A 298 23.74 8.49 14.43
C PRO A 298 24.85 9.55 14.47
N LEU A 299 24.81 10.51 13.54
CA LEU A 299 25.87 11.50 13.35
C LEU A 299 25.88 12.62 14.40
N ARG A 300 24.74 12.88 15.09
CA ARG A 300 24.61 14.03 16.00
C ARG A 300 25.06 13.76 17.42
N ARG A 301 24.76 12.59 17.95
CA ARG A 301 24.91 12.28 19.39
C ARG A 301 25.93 11.17 19.67
N ASN A 302 26.46 10.52 18.67
CA ASN A 302 27.43 9.45 18.82
C ASN A 302 28.85 10.02 18.76
N SER A 303 29.65 9.79 19.80
CA SER A 303 31.04 10.28 19.93
C SER A 303 31.94 9.67 18.87
N PHE A 304 31.77 8.38 18.58
CA PHE A 304 32.54 7.66 17.58
C PHE A 304 32.28 8.23 16.17
N SER A 305 31.02 8.47 15.79
CA SER A 305 30.71 9.12 14.51
C SER A 305 31.33 10.51 14.39
N ARG A 306 31.37 11.26 15.49
CA ARG A 306 32.02 12.58 15.51
C ARG A 306 33.52 12.49 15.30
N GLU A 307 34.18 11.51 15.93
CA GLU A 307 35.60 11.24 15.75
C GLU A 307 35.93 10.91 14.29
N VAL A 308 35.22 9.91 13.71
CA VAL A 308 35.42 9.47 12.33
C VAL A 308 35.21 10.62 11.34
N ILE A 309 34.06 11.33 11.44
CA ILE A 309 33.75 12.43 10.51
C ILE A 309 34.75 13.60 10.65
N SER A 310 35.19 13.90 11.88
CA SER A 310 36.16 14.96 12.10
C SER A 310 37.52 14.61 11.47
N GLY A 311 37.93 13.34 11.49
CA GLY A 311 39.13 12.84 10.80
C GLY A 311 39.03 12.94 9.29
N LEU A 312 37.89 12.50 8.73
CA LEU A 312 37.66 12.48 7.29
C LEU A 312 37.21 13.83 6.68
N ARG A 313 36.95 14.85 7.50
CA ARG A 313 36.37 16.12 7.05
C ARG A 313 37.14 16.78 5.91
N LYS A 314 38.45 16.67 5.90
CA LYS A 314 39.34 17.30 4.90
C LYS A 314 39.40 16.54 3.59
N GLU A 315 38.97 15.28 3.58
CA GLU A 315 39.00 14.40 2.41
C GLU A 315 37.81 14.66 1.47
N PHE A 316 36.72 15.23 1.99
CA PHE A 316 35.54 15.57 1.20
C PHE A 316 35.73 16.91 0.47
N ASP A 317 35.74 16.86 -0.86
CA ASP A 317 35.71 18.06 -1.69
C ASP A 317 34.28 18.63 -1.76
N ARG A 318 34.01 19.66 -0.97
CA ARG A 318 32.72 20.35 -0.92
C ARG A 318 32.35 21.13 -2.18
N LYS A 319 33.28 21.30 -3.11
CA LYS A 319 33.07 21.98 -4.40
C LYS A 319 32.70 20.99 -5.51
N ASN A 320 32.95 19.71 -5.31
CA ASN A 320 32.58 18.67 -6.23
C ASN A 320 31.08 18.37 -6.10
N ASP A 321 30.36 18.33 -7.21
CA ASP A 321 28.91 18.04 -7.26
C ASP A 321 28.56 16.55 -7.32
N SER A 322 29.56 15.65 -7.40
CA SER A 322 29.33 14.19 -7.36
C SER A 322 29.26 13.64 -5.94
N GLU A 323 28.59 12.50 -5.76
CA GLU A 323 28.64 11.76 -4.51
C GLU A 323 30.08 11.29 -4.25
N GLN A 324 30.52 11.37 -2.99
CA GLN A 324 31.86 11.00 -2.54
C GLN A 324 31.75 9.96 -1.43
N PHE A 325 32.71 9.04 -1.40
CA PHE A 325 32.76 7.96 -0.44
C PHE A 325 34.16 7.85 0.14
N HIS A 326 34.23 7.70 1.47
CA HIS A 326 35.46 7.41 2.20
C HIS A 326 35.19 6.31 3.21
N GLU A 327 36.23 5.56 3.52
CA GLU A 327 36.11 4.43 4.44
C GLU A 327 37.22 4.38 5.48
N GLY A 328 36.98 3.63 6.52
CA GLY A 328 37.95 3.29 7.56
C GLY A 328 37.60 1.97 8.17
N VAL A 329 38.60 1.32 8.77
CA VAL A 329 38.43 0.06 9.51
C VAL A 329 38.81 0.29 10.96
N ARG A 330 37.99 -0.20 11.89
CA ARG A 330 38.29 -0.23 13.32
C ARG A 330 37.70 -1.47 13.94
N ALA A 331 38.52 -2.28 14.62
CA ALA A 331 38.10 -3.50 15.29
C ALA A 331 37.17 -4.33 14.43
N GLU A 332 37.56 -5.08 13.50
CA GLU A 332 36.80 -5.99 12.62
C GLU A 332 35.55 -5.39 11.93
N MET A 333 35.33 -4.08 12.03
CA MET A 333 34.25 -3.36 11.36
C MET A 333 34.79 -2.34 10.37
N ARG A 334 34.17 -2.28 9.22
CA ARG A 334 34.38 -1.29 8.17
C ARG A 334 33.34 -0.20 8.25
N PHE A 335 33.76 1.03 8.15
CA PHE A 335 32.89 2.20 8.15
C PHE A 335 32.96 2.90 6.82
N VAL A 336 31.83 3.09 6.19
CA VAL A 336 31.70 3.87 4.95
C VAL A 336 30.99 5.17 5.23
N VAL A 337 31.60 6.28 4.90
CA VAL A 337 31.00 7.60 4.98
C VAL A 337 30.73 8.09 3.57
N ALA A 338 29.45 8.27 3.25
CA ALA A 338 29.01 8.85 2.00
C ALA A 338 28.67 10.33 2.18
N TYR A 339 28.97 11.15 1.20
CA TYR A 339 28.57 12.56 1.14
C TYR A 339 27.87 12.85 -0.18
N SER A 340 26.64 13.37 -0.09
CA SER A 340 25.86 13.82 -1.24
C SER A 340 25.71 15.35 -1.22
N PRO A 341 26.34 16.07 -2.16
CA PRO A 341 26.23 17.52 -2.29
C PRO A 341 24.79 18.02 -2.51
N ALA A 342 23.99 17.24 -3.25
CA ALA A 342 22.62 17.57 -3.53
C ALA A 342 21.78 17.57 -2.23
N ILE A 343 21.89 16.49 -1.44
CA ILE A 343 21.20 16.37 -0.14
C ILE A 343 21.71 17.44 0.83
N ALA A 344 23.02 17.73 0.83
CA ALA A 344 23.59 18.76 1.68
C ALA A 344 22.97 20.15 1.41
N ARG A 345 22.81 20.51 0.14
CA ARG A 345 22.17 21.77 -0.27
C ARG A 345 20.71 21.83 0.16
N GLU A 346 19.96 20.76 -0.05
CA GLU A 346 18.55 20.68 0.32
C GLU A 346 18.34 20.80 1.84
N VAL A 347 19.08 20.00 2.62
CA VAL A 347 18.99 20.00 4.09
C VAL A 347 19.39 21.37 4.67
N LYS A 348 20.46 21.97 4.13
CA LYS A 348 20.91 23.31 4.55
C LYS A 348 19.89 24.38 4.23
N ALA A 349 19.29 24.37 3.05
CA ALA A 349 18.24 25.31 2.64
C ALA A 349 16.99 25.18 3.53
N ALA A 350 16.52 23.95 3.75
CA ALA A 350 15.36 23.67 4.63
C ALA A 350 15.63 24.08 6.08
N ARG A 351 16.86 23.88 6.59
CA ARG A 351 17.28 24.35 7.92
C ARG A 351 17.29 25.88 7.98
N ALA A 352 17.85 26.54 6.97
CA ALA A 352 17.91 28.00 6.91
C ALA A 352 16.50 28.62 6.90
N GLU A 353 15.56 28.07 6.15
CA GLU A 353 14.17 28.53 6.12
C GLU A 353 13.51 28.40 7.50
N ARG A 354 13.64 27.23 8.16
CA ARG A 354 13.07 27.01 9.50
C ARG A 354 13.66 27.94 10.54
N LEU A 355 14.98 28.14 10.50
CA LEU A 355 15.66 29.10 11.40
C LEU A 355 15.21 30.52 11.13
N GLY A 356 15.03 30.92 9.88
CA GLY A 356 14.52 32.26 9.51
C GLY A 356 13.12 32.54 10.06
N LYS A 357 12.22 31.54 9.95
CA LYS A 357 10.87 31.63 10.55
C LYS A 357 10.93 31.75 12.07
N ALA A 358 11.79 30.97 12.73
CA ALA A 358 11.98 31.03 14.17
C ALA A 358 12.57 32.37 14.61
N ASP A 359 13.60 32.91 13.93
CA ASP A 359 14.21 34.20 14.21
C ASP A 359 13.18 35.35 14.12
N ALA A 360 12.36 35.36 13.08
CA ALA A 360 11.29 36.34 12.90
C ALA A 360 10.26 36.27 14.04
N TRP A 361 9.85 35.06 14.40
CA TRP A 361 8.90 34.83 15.49
C TRP A 361 9.50 35.25 16.86
N ILE A 362 10.74 34.86 17.16
CA ILE A 362 11.44 35.23 18.39
C ILE A 362 11.59 36.77 18.50
N LYS A 363 11.92 37.42 17.38
CA LYS A 363 12.02 38.89 17.33
C LYS A 363 10.70 39.55 17.70
N GLU A 364 9.58 39.05 17.19
CA GLU A 364 8.25 39.56 17.48
C GLU A 364 7.87 39.34 18.96
N VAL A 365 8.13 38.14 19.50
CA VAL A 365 7.86 37.81 20.91
C VAL A 365 8.70 38.73 21.85
N ARG A 366 9.98 38.95 21.53
CA ARG A 366 10.85 39.86 22.30
C ARG A 366 10.38 41.32 22.21
N ARG A 367 9.89 41.74 21.04
CA ARG A 367 9.30 43.08 20.85
C ARG A 367 8.08 43.28 21.76
N LYS A 368 7.21 42.30 21.85
CA LYS A 368 6.03 42.32 22.74
C LYS A 368 6.41 42.33 24.22
N LEU A 369 7.46 41.62 24.61
CA LEU A 369 7.98 41.65 25.98
C LEU A 369 8.54 43.04 26.34
N ALA A 370 9.28 43.70 25.41
CA ALA A 370 9.89 45.02 25.64
C ALA A 370 8.89 46.17 25.60
N LYS A 371 7.83 46.07 24.79
CA LYS A 371 6.77 47.07 24.66
C LYS A 371 5.41 46.39 24.67
N PRO A 372 4.83 46.10 25.85
CA PRO A 372 3.51 45.55 25.95
C PRO A 372 2.48 46.50 25.35
N SER A 373 1.75 46.11 24.34
CA SER A 373 0.72 46.93 23.70
C SER A 373 -0.68 46.47 24.10
N GLY A 374 -1.38 47.31 24.78
CA GLY A 374 -2.81 47.56 24.83
C GLY A 374 -3.70 46.51 25.46
N ARG A 375 -4.30 45.63 24.80
CA ARG A 375 -5.35 44.72 25.30
C ARG A 375 -4.81 43.29 25.50
N GLY A 376 -4.85 42.80 26.75
CA GLY A 376 -4.49 41.42 27.09
C GLY A 376 -3.54 41.31 28.28
N ARG A 377 -3.21 40.10 28.71
CA ARG A 377 -2.28 39.81 29.80
C ARG A 377 -0.86 40.28 29.42
N VAL A 378 -0.26 41.11 30.27
CA VAL A 378 1.10 41.58 30.06
C VAL A 378 2.09 40.40 30.03
N PRO A 379 2.94 40.27 29.00
CA PRO A 379 3.93 39.22 28.97
C PRO A 379 4.95 39.32 30.08
N THR A 380 5.18 38.24 30.82
CA THR A 380 6.24 38.19 31.83
C THR A 380 7.50 37.57 31.20
N PRO A 381 8.71 37.91 31.69
CA PRO A 381 9.95 37.31 31.23
C PRO A 381 9.95 35.78 31.33
N GLN A 382 9.48 35.22 32.45
CA GLN A 382 9.37 33.77 32.63
C GLN A 382 8.38 33.14 31.64
N GLY A 383 7.17 33.66 31.53
CA GLY A 383 6.17 33.09 30.58
C GLY A 383 6.62 33.24 29.11
N THR A 384 7.43 34.27 28.81
CA THR A 384 8.02 34.44 27.48
C THR A 384 9.14 33.42 27.22
N TYR A 385 9.99 33.17 28.24
CA TYR A 385 11.01 32.13 28.19
C TYR A 385 10.40 30.73 27.93
N ASP A 386 9.39 30.38 28.70
CA ASP A 386 8.70 29.07 28.54
C ASP A 386 8.10 28.95 27.14
N ARG A 387 7.40 29.97 26.67
CA ARG A 387 6.80 30.04 25.34
C ARG A 387 7.84 29.91 24.21
N VAL A 388 9.02 30.54 24.35
CA VAL A 388 10.09 30.42 23.36
C VAL A 388 10.67 29.02 23.35
N ARG A 389 10.89 28.42 24.51
CA ARG A 389 11.40 27.04 24.60
C ARG A 389 10.40 26.02 24.02
N ASP A 390 9.12 26.20 24.32
CA ASP A 390 8.06 25.31 23.81
C ASP A 390 7.98 25.42 22.29
N TYR A 391 7.93 26.64 21.74
CA TYR A 391 7.96 26.86 20.30
C TYR A 391 9.16 26.18 19.63
N LEU A 392 10.37 26.39 20.17
CA LEU A 392 11.59 25.80 19.63
C LEU A 392 11.58 24.26 19.74
N ARG A 393 11.00 23.72 20.82
CA ARG A 393 10.85 22.28 21.00
C ARG A 393 9.89 21.68 19.99
N ASP A 394 8.70 22.27 19.85
CA ASP A 394 7.65 21.82 18.95
C ASP A 394 8.08 21.86 17.47
N HIS A 395 8.98 22.78 17.13
CA HIS A 395 9.56 22.89 15.79
C HIS A 395 10.91 22.17 15.64
N HIS A 396 11.34 21.40 16.65
CA HIS A 396 12.63 20.69 16.68
C HIS A 396 13.85 21.58 16.44
N LEU A 397 13.82 22.80 16.96
CA LEU A 397 14.88 23.81 16.82
C LEU A 397 15.61 24.11 18.13
N LEU A 398 15.19 23.55 19.27
CA LEU A 398 15.73 23.88 20.59
C LEU A 398 17.26 23.71 20.68
N GLY A 399 17.83 22.71 20.01
CA GLY A 399 19.28 22.46 19.99
C GLY A 399 20.09 23.53 19.25
N TYR A 400 19.45 24.33 18.39
CA TYR A 400 20.10 25.39 17.60
C TYR A 400 20.08 26.76 18.26
N TYR A 401 19.46 26.87 19.44
CA TYR A 401 19.37 28.11 20.20
C TYR A 401 19.77 27.90 21.66
N ASN A 402 20.50 28.87 22.20
CA ASN A 402 20.71 29.02 23.64
C ASN A 402 19.65 30.00 24.15
N VAL A 403 18.75 29.49 25.01
CA VAL A 403 17.67 30.29 25.61
C VAL A 403 17.93 30.40 27.10
N GLU A 404 18.18 31.59 27.58
CA GLU A 404 18.56 31.87 28.96
C GLU A 404 17.68 32.99 29.54
N LEU A 405 17.35 32.85 30.81
CA LEU A 405 16.67 33.90 31.59
C LEU A 405 17.49 34.25 32.82
N ASN A 406 18.23 35.35 32.73
CA ASN A 406 19.10 35.84 33.80
C ASN A 406 18.57 37.16 34.34
N SER A 407 18.28 37.23 35.65
CA SER A 407 17.78 38.47 36.31
C SER A 407 16.61 39.10 35.56
N ASN A 408 15.61 38.33 35.18
CA ASN A 408 14.43 38.74 34.37
C ASN A 408 14.74 39.26 32.95
N LYS A 409 15.95 39.05 32.45
CA LYS A 409 16.32 39.40 31.06
C LYS A 409 16.41 38.16 30.21
N LEU A 410 15.51 38.03 29.23
CA LEU A 410 15.50 36.94 28.27
C LEU A 410 16.59 37.12 27.20
N SER A 411 17.51 36.18 27.13
CA SER A 411 18.52 36.08 26.08
C SER A 411 18.19 34.87 25.19
N VAL A 412 18.18 35.09 23.88
CA VAL A 412 18.02 34.04 22.88
C VAL A 412 19.07 34.23 21.82
N THR A 413 20.03 33.32 21.73
CA THR A 413 21.15 33.39 20.79
C THR A 413 21.28 32.06 20.04
N LYS A 414 21.87 32.10 18.84
CA LYS A 414 22.15 30.86 18.07
C LYS A 414 23.30 30.10 18.71
N ASN A 415 23.11 28.77 18.83
CA ASN A 415 24.17 27.85 19.21
C ASN A 415 25.07 27.60 17.99
N ARG A 416 26.13 28.40 17.89
CA ARG A 416 27.07 28.36 16.75
C ARG A 416 27.78 27.02 16.62
N ALA A 417 28.11 26.37 17.72
CA ALA A 417 28.79 25.07 17.72
C ALA A 417 27.88 23.97 17.14
N ALA A 418 26.60 23.97 17.54
CA ALA A 418 25.64 23.03 17.00
C ALA A 418 25.41 23.25 15.49
N LEU A 419 25.27 24.51 15.07
CA LEU A 419 25.08 24.83 13.65
C LEU A 419 26.31 24.50 12.79
N ALA A 420 27.53 24.76 13.30
CA ALA A 420 28.76 24.35 12.60
C ALA A 420 28.90 22.83 12.45
N TRP A 421 28.44 22.09 13.46
CA TRP A 421 28.39 20.62 13.34
C TRP A 421 27.37 20.17 12.30
N GLU A 422 26.17 20.74 12.28
CA GLU A 422 25.17 20.44 11.23
C GLU A 422 25.71 20.75 9.83
N ASP A 423 26.36 21.91 9.62
CA ASP A 423 27.02 22.23 8.34
C ASP A 423 28.10 21.20 7.95
N THR A 424 28.72 20.56 8.95
CA THR A 424 29.72 19.51 8.71
C THR A 424 29.08 18.21 8.24
N ILE A 425 27.96 17.81 8.85
CA ILE A 425 27.30 16.52 8.60
C ILE A 425 26.19 16.59 7.55
N ASP A 426 25.84 17.77 7.04
CA ASP A 426 24.84 17.91 5.97
C ASP A 426 25.21 17.06 4.76
N GLY A 427 24.26 16.26 4.32
CA GLY A 427 24.43 15.33 3.20
C GLY A 427 25.31 14.11 3.49
N MET A 428 25.77 13.92 4.73
CA MET A 428 26.55 12.75 5.13
C MET A 428 25.69 11.61 5.64
N LEU A 429 26.10 10.40 5.31
CA LEU A 429 25.61 9.13 5.84
C LEU A 429 26.83 8.31 6.25
N MET A 430 26.83 7.79 7.47
CA MET A 430 27.86 6.85 7.96
C MET A 430 27.22 5.49 8.20
N VAL A 431 27.78 4.49 7.57
CA VAL A 431 27.32 3.09 7.64
C VAL A 431 28.46 2.23 8.18
N GLY A 432 28.18 1.37 9.15
CA GLY A 432 29.09 0.33 9.62
C GLY A 432 28.68 -1.03 9.04
N THR A 433 29.67 -1.86 8.71
CA THR A 433 29.44 -3.18 8.13
C THR A 433 30.57 -4.14 8.45
N THR A 434 30.26 -5.45 8.42
CA THR A 434 31.24 -6.55 8.39
C THR A 434 31.70 -6.92 6.98
N ASP A 435 31.06 -6.36 5.92
CA ASP A 435 31.44 -6.61 4.54
C ASP A 435 32.72 -5.84 4.18
N MET A 436 33.86 -6.58 4.14
CA MET A 436 35.18 -6.03 3.83
C MET A 436 35.49 -6.01 2.33
N GLU A 437 34.69 -6.68 1.50
CA GLU A 437 35.00 -6.93 0.10
C GLU A 437 34.20 -6.04 -0.87
N SER A 438 32.93 -5.77 -0.57
CA SER A 438 32.08 -5.00 -1.47
C SER A 438 32.56 -3.56 -1.63
N ARG A 439 32.23 -2.95 -2.77
CA ARG A 439 32.54 -1.52 -3.03
C ARG A 439 31.78 -0.63 -2.05
N MET A 440 32.35 0.52 -1.71
CA MET A 440 31.72 1.49 -0.79
C MET A 440 30.33 1.91 -1.26
N GLU A 441 30.20 2.16 -2.55
CA GLU A 441 28.93 2.55 -3.19
C GLU A 441 27.87 1.48 -3.01
N ASP A 442 28.24 0.20 -3.16
CA ASP A 442 27.32 -0.94 -3.05
C ASP A 442 26.82 -1.10 -1.61
N ILE A 443 27.69 -0.91 -0.61
CA ILE A 443 27.30 -0.94 0.81
C ILE A 443 26.29 0.17 1.12
N VAL A 444 26.56 1.40 0.65
CA VAL A 444 25.67 2.54 0.84
C VAL A 444 24.35 2.33 0.08
N LEU A 445 24.39 1.77 -1.13
CA LEU A 445 23.20 1.46 -1.91
C LEU A 445 22.32 0.43 -1.18
N ARG A 446 22.92 -0.67 -0.70
CA ARG A 446 22.22 -1.69 0.11
C ARG A 446 21.55 -1.08 1.34
N TYR A 447 22.23 -0.16 2.04
CA TYR A 447 21.59 0.54 3.15
C TYR A 447 20.41 1.42 2.68
N LYS A 448 20.56 2.16 1.57
CA LYS A 448 19.49 3.01 1.03
C LYS A 448 18.26 2.18 0.59
N GLU A 449 18.42 0.90 0.30
CA GLU A 449 17.30 -0.02 -0.02
C GLU A 449 16.37 -0.27 1.18
N LEU A 450 16.76 0.08 2.40
CA LEU A 450 15.87 0.11 3.58
C LEU A 450 14.61 0.95 3.32
N ALA A 451 14.66 1.91 2.41
CA ALA A 451 13.49 2.68 1.97
C ALA A 451 12.35 1.80 1.40
N GLU A 452 12.63 0.58 0.91
CA GLU A 452 11.58 -0.34 0.47
C GLU A 452 10.74 -0.84 1.65
N ILE A 453 11.34 -1.02 2.84
CA ILE A 453 10.60 -1.35 4.07
C ILE A 453 9.69 -0.17 4.47
N GLU A 454 10.21 1.06 4.42
CA GLU A 454 9.39 2.25 4.70
C GLU A 454 8.17 2.33 3.76
N ARG A 455 8.34 1.98 2.49
CA ARG A 455 7.22 1.85 1.55
C ARG A 455 6.27 0.72 1.94
N GLY A 456 6.78 -0.40 2.47
CA GLY A 456 5.97 -1.48 3.04
C GLY A 456 5.10 -1.02 4.18
N TRP A 457 5.67 -0.29 5.12
CA TRP A 457 4.92 0.31 6.23
C TRP A 457 3.88 1.31 5.76
N ARG A 458 4.19 2.11 4.75
CA ARG A 458 3.22 3.03 4.16
C ARG A 458 2.05 2.27 3.53
N SER A 459 2.31 1.21 2.76
CA SER A 459 1.25 0.36 2.20
C SER A 459 0.40 -0.27 3.29
N LEU A 460 1.00 -0.84 4.34
CA LEU A 460 0.27 -1.43 5.47
C LEU A 460 -0.64 -0.42 6.18
N LYS A 461 -0.15 0.80 6.42
CA LYS A 461 -0.87 1.82 7.18
C LYS A 461 -1.94 2.55 6.38
N SER A 462 -1.67 2.84 5.10
CA SER A 462 -2.54 3.70 4.26
C SER A 462 -3.41 2.92 3.28
N THR A 463 -2.83 1.96 2.56
CA THR A 463 -3.54 1.23 1.50
C THR A 463 -4.23 -0.01 2.03
N LEU A 464 -3.52 -0.80 2.81
CA LEU A 464 -4.05 -2.04 3.39
C LEU A 464 -4.76 -1.82 4.73
N LEU A 465 -4.82 -0.59 5.22
CA LEU A 465 -5.48 -0.17 6.45
C LEU A 465 -5.26 -1.13 7.64
N LEU A 466 -3.99 -1.37 8.00
CA LEU A 466 -3.65 -2.11 9.22
C LEU A 466 -4.46 -1.60 10.44
N ARG A 467 -4.78 -0.32 10.45
CA ARG A 467 -5.62 0.34 11.44
C ARG A 467 -6.83 1.04 10.80
N PRO A 468 -7.95 1.23 11.53
CA PRO A 468 -8.15 0.85 12.95
C PRO A 468 -8.22 -0.66 13.14
N VAL A 469 -7.68 -1.15 14.28
CA VAL A 469 -7.73 -2.55 14.68
C VAL A 469 -8.99 -2.76 15.51
N PHE A 470 -9.96 -3.52 14.98
CA PHE A 470 -11.25 -3.78 15.62
C PHE A 470 -11.25 -5.00 16.57
N HIS A 471 -10.11 -5.64 16.77
CA HIS A 471 -9.99 -6.81 17.64
C HIS A 471 -9.48 -6.44 19.03
N TRP A 472 -9.97 -7.16 20.04
CA TRP A 472 -9.69 -6.88 21.45
C TRP A 472 -8.81 -7.93 22.13
N THR A 473 -8.84 -9.18 21.67
CA THR A 473 -7.98 -10.23 22.21
C THR A 473 -6.63 -10.23 21.52
N GLU A 474 -5.56 -10.48 22.26
CA GLU A 474 -4.19 -10.54 21.72
C GLU A 474 -4.11 -11.51 20.53
N LYS A 475 -4.66 -12.71 20.66
CA LYS A 475 -4.70 -13.72 19.59
C LYS A 475 -5.25 -13.15 18.27
N ARG A 476 -6.39 -12.45 18.31
CA ARG A 476 -7.02 -11.90 17.11
C ARG A 476 -6.34 -10.65 16.58
N ILE A 477 -5.72 -9.86 17.45
CA ILE A 477 -4.87 -8.74 17.02
C ILE A 477 -3.68 -9.27 16.25
N ARG A 478 -2.99 -10.30 16.78
CA ARG A 478 -1.88 -10.98 16.09
C ARG A 478 -2.30 -11.58 14.75
N ALA A 479 -3.42 -12.28 14.71
CA ALA A 479 -3.98 -12.83 13.48
C ALA A 479 -4.37 -11.76 12.46
N HIS A 480 -4.91 -10.62 12.90
CA HIS A 480 -5.21 -9.48 12.03
C HIS A 480 -3.94 -8.90 11.39
N VAL A 481 -2.89 -8.72 12.17
CA VAL A 481 -1.58 -8.27 11.64
C VAL A 481 -1.07 -9.26 10.59
N PHE A 482 -1.18 -10.56 10.85
CA PHE A 482 -0.75 -11.58 9.88
C PHE A 482 -1.54 -11.52 8.57
N ILE A 483 -2.87 -11.35 8.60
CA ILE A 483 -3.67 -11.10 7.39
C ILE A 483 -3.16 -9.86 6.62
N CYS A 484 -2.83 -8.78 7.32
CA CYS A 484 -2.29 -7.58 6.69
C CYS A 484 -0.90 -7.82 6.08
N VAL A 485 -0.06 -8.64 6.72
CA VAL A 485 1.26 -9.03 6.19
C VAL A 485 1.11 -9.91 4.94
N LEU A 486 0.19 -10.88 4.94
CA LEU A 486 -0.15 -11.67 3.74
C LEU A 486 -0.64 -10.78 2.59
N ALA A 487 -1.48 -9.80 2.90
CA ALA A 487 -1.94 -8.83 1.91
C ALA A 487 -0.77 -7.99 1.36
N LEU A 488 0.19 -7.59 2.21
CA LEU A 488 1.39 -6.90 1.77
C LEU A 488 2.27 -7.78 0.89
N GLN A 489 2.44 -9.06 1.24
CA GLN A 489 3.19 -10.03 0.42
C GLN A 489 2.59 -10.12 -0.99
N LEU A 490 1.27 -10.30 -1.09
CA LEU A 490 0.58 -10.39 -2.37
C LEU A 490 0.64 -9.05 -3.14
N GLU A 491 0.45 -7.92 -2.46
CA GLU A 491 0.58 -6.57 -3.03
C GLU A 491 1.98 -6.35 -3.62
N ARG A 492 3.05 -6.76 -2.93
CA ARG A 492 4.43 -6.65 -3.41
C ARG A 492 4.69 -7.51 -4.64
N TRP A 493 4.15 -8.72 -4.66
CA TRP A 493 4.23 -9.58 -5.83
C TRP A 493 3.47 -8.96 -7.03
N MET A 494 2.26 -8.48 -6.83
CA MET A 494 1.48 -7.79 -7.88
C MET A 494 2.21 -6.53 -8.38
N ARG A 495 2.79 -5.73 -7.48
CA ARG A 495 3.57 -4.53 -7.81
C ARG A 495 4.74 -4.86 -8.75
N ARG A 496 5.46 -5.96 -8.49
CA ARG A 496 6.54 -6.43 -9.36
C ARG A 496 6.04 -6.77 -10.75
N LYS A 497 4.88 -7.44 -10.85
CA LYS A 497 4.24 -7.77 -12.13
C LYS A 497 3.73 -6.57 -12.91
N LEU A 498 3.29 -5.53 -12.22
CA LEU A 498 2.74 -4.29 -12.78
C LEU A 498 3.79 -3.19 -12.96
N GLN A 499 5.07 -3.50 -12.75
CA GLN A 499 6.14 -2.49 -12.85
C GLN A 499 6.17 -1.84 -14.24
N GLY A 500 6.18 -0.50 -14.26
CA GLY A 500 6.14 0.29 -15.50
C GLY A 500 4.75 0.43 -16.14
N ILE A 501 3.70 -0.23 -15.59
CA ILE A 501 2.33 -0.20 -16.12
C ILE A 501 1.42 0.62 -15.19
N ALA A 502 1.26 0.19 -13.95
CA ALA A 502 0.40 0.85 -12.97
C ALA A 502 0.79 0.51 -11.53
N SER A 503 0.44 1.38 -10.57
CA SER A 503 0.47 0.99 -9.16
C SER A 503 -0.67 0.01 -8.84
N VAL A 504 -0.48 -0.86 -7.83
CA VAL A 504 -1.52 -1.83 -7.44
C VAL A 504 -2.86 -1.16 -7.07
N PRO A 505 -2.90 -0.07 -6.28
CA PRO A 505 -4.17 0.62 -6.02
C PRO A 505 -4.84 1.14 -7.29
N ARG A 506 -4.06 1.66 -8.25
CA ARG A 506 -4.60 2.14 -9.52
C ARG A 506 -5.15 1.01 -10.38
N ALA A 507 -4.45 -0.13 -10.43
CA ALA A 507 -4.91 -1.31 -11.15
C ALA A 507 -6.22 -1.86 -10.55
N VAL A 508 -6.33 -1.93 -9.23
CA VAL A 508 -7.55 -2.32 -8.51
C VAL A 508 -8.71 -1.39 -8.86
N GLU A 509 -8.49 -0.06 -8.86
CA GLU A 509 -9.50 0.94 -9.23
C GLU A 509 -10.01 0.76 -10.68
N ILE A 510 -9.08 0.58 -11.63
CA ILE A 510 -9.43 0.37 -13.05
C ILE A 510 -10.21 -0.93 -13.23
N LEU A 511 -9.76 -2.01 -12.61
CA LEU A 511 -10.37 -3.34 -12.73
C LEU A 511 -11.72 -3.42 -11.99
N ARG A 512 -11.97 -2.63 -10.95
CA ARG A 512 -13.26 -2.55 -10.23
C ARG A 512 -14.41 -2.19 -11.17
N ARG A 513 -14.14 -1.50 -12.28
CA ARG A 513 -15.15 -1.11 -13.27
C ARG A 513 -15.71 -2.29 -14.06
N ILE A 514 -15.06 -3.45 -14.02
CA ILE A 514 -15.62 -4.67 -14.60
C ILE A 514 -16.59 -5.27 -13.59
N LYS A 515 -17.85 -5.38 -14.02
CA LYS A 515 -18.96 -5.87 -13.19
C LYS A 515 -19.54 -7.17 -13.76
N ILE A 516 -20.19 -7.94 -12.93
CA ILE A 516 -21.05 -9.05 -13.33
C ILE A 516 -22.49 -8.56 -13.22
N GLY A 517 -23.20 -8.56 -14.33
CA GLY A 517 -24.64 -8.36 -14.37
C GLY A 517 -25.38 -9.70 -14.24
N GLU A 518 -26.31 -9.78 -13.32
CA GLU A 518 -27.28 -10.88 -13.21
C GLU A 518 -28.49 -10.53 -14.06
N LEU A 519 -28.69 -11.27 -15.13
CA LEU A 519 -29.77 -11.07 -16.09
C LEU A 519 -30.78 -12.21 -15.99
N GLU A 520 -32.06 -11.89 -16.02
CA GLU A 520 -33.14 -12.87 -16.18
C GLU A 520 -33.70 -12.79 -17.59
N VAL A 521 -33.69 -13.91 -18.31
CA VAL A 521 -34.21 -14.04 -19.67
C VAL A 521 -35.11 -15.26 -19.74
N GLY A 522 -36.40 -15.07 -19.96
CA GLY A 522 -37.37 -16.18 -20.06
C GLY A 522 -37.41 -17.07 -18.81
N GLY A 523 -37.28 -16.47 -17.60
CA GLY A 523 -37.25 -17.17 -16.32
C GLY A 523 -35.93 -17.89 -16.01
N LYS A 524 -34.90 -17.76 -16.86
CA LYS A 524 -33.54 -18.28 -16.60
C LYS A 524 -32.61 -17.14 -16.20
N ARG A 525 -31.83 -17.36 -15.15
CA ARG A 525 -30.80 -16.42 -14.71
C ARG A 525 -29.48 -16.73 -15.41
N THR A 526 -28.79 -15.69 -15.80
CA THR A 526 -27.46 -15.78 -16.40
C THR A 526 -26.59 -14.63 -15.88
N HIS A 527 -25.30 -14.87 -15.77
CA HIS A 527 -24.35 -13.90 -15.23
C HIS A 527 -23.36 -13.51 -16.32
N ILE A 528 -23.39 -12.26 -16.71
CA ILE A 528 -22.60 -11.73 -17.84
C ILE A 528 -21.68 -10.61 -17.34
N PRO A 529 -20.35 -10.74 -17.55
CA PRO A 529 -19.42 -9.67 -17.25
C PRO A 529 -19.56 -8.51 -18.25
N THR A 530 -19.33 -7.28 -17.78
CA THR A 530 -19.15 -6.14 -18.67
C THR A 530 -17.90 -6.35 -19.55
N ALA A 531 -17.94 -5.87 -20.78
CA ALA A 531 -16.80 -5.99 -21.69
C ALA A 531 -15.57 -5.27 -21.13
N ALA A 532 -14.46 -6.00 -21.01
CA ALA A 532 -13.21 -5.42 -20.53
C ALA A 532 -12.56 -4.53 -21.59
N THR A 533 -12.12 -3.35 -21.20
CA THR A 533 -11.36 -2.41 -22.05
C THR A 533 -9.97 -2.96 -22.37
N VAL A 534 -9.26 -2.32 -23.31
CA VAL A 534 -7.87 -2.69 -23.66
C VAL A 534 -6.96 -2.58 -22.43
N GLU A 535 -7.02 -1.47 -21.70
CA GLU A 535 -6.25 -1.23 -20.47
C GLU A 535 -6.51 -2.32 -19.41
N GLN A 536 -7.76 -2.70 -19.21
CA GLN A 536 -8.13 -3.75 -18.26
C GLN A 536 -7.58 -5.13 -18.66
N LYS A 537 -7.61 -5.45 -19.96
CA LYS A 537 -7.02 -6.71 -20.49
C LYS A 537 -5.51 -6.73 -20.33
N GLU A 538 -4.84 -5.60 -20.55
CA GLU A 538 -3.39 -5.47 -20.36
C GLU A 538 -2.99 -5.67 -18.89
N LEU A 539 -3.74 -5.10 -17.94
CA LEU A 539 -3.52 -5.29 -16.51
C LEU A 539 -3.68 -6.76 -16.10
N LEU A 540 -4.75 -7.44 -16.55
CA LEU A 540 -4.96 -8.86 -16.28
C LEU A 540 -3.84 -9.72 -16.88
N LYS A 541 -3.42 -9.42 -18.11
CA LYS A 541 -2.30 -10.11 -18.78
C LYS A 541 -0.97 -9.90 -18.04
N ALA A 542 -0.67 -8.68 -17.60
CA ALA A 542 0.55 -8.37 -16.86
C ALA A 542 0.61 -9.12 -15.52
N LEU A 543 -0.53 -9.23 -14.83
CA LEU A 543 -0.67 -10.05 -13.63
C LEU A 543 -0.62 -11.55 -13.94
N GLY A 544 -0.72 -11.97 -15.21
CA GLY A 544 -0.80 -13.36 -15.64
C GLY A 544 -2.14 -14.03 -15.27
N VAL A 545 -3.15 -13.27 -14.92
CA VAL A 545 -4.48 -13.76 -14.53
C VAL A 545 -5.25 -14.18 -15.77
N ARG A 546 -6.03 -15.26 -15.64
CA ARG A 546 -6.88 -15.76 -16.74
C ARG A 546 -7.83 -14.66 -17.23
N PRO A 547 -8.10 -14.58 -18.54
CA PRO A 547 -9.12 -13.69 -19.06
C PRO A 547 -10.48 -13.95 -18.39
N ILE A 548 -11.27 -12.91 -18.22
CA ILE A 548 -12.62 -13.02 -17.68
C ILE A 548 -13.46 -13.77 -18.71
N PRO A 549 -14.16 -14.86 -18.33
CA PRO A 549 -14.99 -15.65 -19.24
C PRO A 549 -16.19 -14.83 -19.74
N ALA A 550 -16.72 -15.16 -20.92
CA ALA A 550 -17.87 -14.45 -21.50
C ALA A 550 -19.18 -14.63 -20.69
N SER A 551 -19.29 -15.67 -19.90
CA SER A 551 -20.38 -15.90 -18.93
C SER A 551 -19.86 -16.71 -17.76
N LEU A 552 -20.48 -16.55 -16.60
CA LEU A 552 -20.21 -17.34 -15.40
C LEU A 552 -21.35 -18.35 -15.21
N SER A 553 -21.02 -19.61 -14.91
CA SER A 553 -22.01 -20.64 -14.60
C SER A 553 -22.55 -20.45 -13.17
N GLU A 554 -23.83 -20.76 -12.95
CA GLU A 554 -24.47 -20.68 -11.62
C GLU A 554 -23.74 -21.47 -10.53
N ASN A 555 -22.99 -22.53 -10.89
CA ASN A 555 -22.23 -23.33 -9.94
C ASN A 555 -20.93 -22.67 -9.42
N ARG A 556 -20.62 -21.45 -9.84
CA ARG A 556 -19.42 -20.71 -9.43
C ARG A 556 -19.72 -19.48 -8.58
N MET A 557 -20.96 -19.35 -8.10
CA MET A 557 -21.37 -18.15 -7.31
C MET A 557 -21.84 -18.46 -5.91
#